data_a2abe8ece45b1235ba816d6343988bd1
#
_entry.id   a2abe8ece45b1235ba816d6343988bd1
#
_cell.length_a   1.000
_cell.length_b   1.000
_cell.length_c   1.000
_cell.angle_alpha   90.00
_cell.angle_beta   90.00
_cell.angle_gamma   90.00
#
_symmetry.space_group_name_H-M   'P 1'
#
loop_
_entity.id
_entity.type
_entity.pdbx_description
1 polymer ?
#
loop_
_entity_poly.entity_id
_entity_poly.type
_entity_poly.pdbx_seq_one_letter_code
_entity_poly.pdbx_strand_id
1 'polypeptide(L)'
;MEPDSQNTRLIKRAYWLIRLRWVATVCAGGGTWFCGNVLAIELQSFALYGIASLLASYNAVTLLLLNHFAKANTQTSSSPVKKIINFQVSADLLILTVLLHFSGGIENPFVFYFMFHMIIASILLSERESYLQATFAVLVFGFMVLFEYLQIIPHYCLRGFVTHCLYRDGLYALGTFIVFTTAMYLAVYMASYIATRLK
;
A
#
# COMPACT_ATOMS: atom_id res chain seq x y z
N MET A 1 -22.67 22.49 12.09
CA MET A 1 -22.23 21.08 11.89
C MET A 1 -21.28 20.77 13.05
N GLU A 2 -21.71 19.95 14.01
CA GLU A 2 -21.01 19.79 15.30
C GLU A 2 -19.62 19.14 15.10
N PRO A 3 -18.56 19.71 15.72
CA PRO A 3 -17.19 19.19 15.63
C PRO A 3 -17.06 17.75 16.17
N ASP A 4 -17.93 17.32 17.03
CA ASP A 4 -17.97 15.97 17.61
C ASP A 4 -18.30 14.88 16.56
N SER A 5 -19.15 15.22 15.57
CA SER A 5 -19.52 14.28 14.51
C SER A 5 -18.39 14.01 13.50
N GLN A 6 -17.50 14.97 13.27
CA GLN A 6 -16.37 14.82 12.35
C GLN A 6 -15.26 13.94 12.96
N ASN A 7 -14.94 14.15 14.23
CA ASN A 7 -13.93 13.35 14.93
C ASN A 7 -14.34 11.88 15.03
N THR A 8 -15.60 11.62 15.35
CA THR A 8 -16.16 10.27 15.43
C THR A 8 -16.08 9.55 14.08
N ARG A 9 -16.34 10.27 12.96
CA ARG A 9 -16.21 9.68 11.60
C ARG A 9 -14.76 9.36 11.24
N LEU A 10 -13.81 10.23 11.58
CA LEU A 10 -12.39 10.01 11.32
C LEU A 10 -11.85 8.82 12.11
N ILE A 11 -12.22 8.67 13.37
CA ILE A 11 -11.85 7.53 14.21
C ILE A 11 -12.42 6.23 13.63
N LYS A 12 -13.68 6.19 13.22
CA LYS A 12 -14.30 5.02 12.56
C LYS A 12 -13.54 4.63 11.27
N ARG A 13 -13.11 5.63 10.48
CA ARG A 13 -12.31 5.40 9.27
C ARG A 13 -10.92 4.83 9.57
N ALA A 14 -10.28 5.30 10.65
CA ALA A 14 -9.01 4.74 11.10
C ALA A 14 -9.15 3.27 11.55
N TYR A 15 -10.20 2.91 12.29
CA TYR A 15 -10.48 1.51 12.63
C TYR A 15 -10.76 0.64 11.40
N TRP A 16 -11.46 1.19 10.39
CA TRP A 16 -11.69 0.47 9.14
C TRP A 16 -10.38 0.16 8.40
N LEU A 17 -9.42 1.11 8.35
CA LEU A 17 -8.08 0.88 7.80
C LEU A 17 -7.33 -0.24 8.53
N ILE A 18 -7.39 -0.26 9.86
CA ILE A 18 -6.76 -1.30 10.68
C ILE A 18 -7.33 -2.69 10.34
N ARG A 19 -8.66 -2.79 10.17
CA ARG A 19 -9.30 -4.05 9.76
C ARG A 19 -8.85 -4.51 8.38
N LEU A 20 -8.74 -3.57 7.44
CA LEU A 20 -8.28 -3.87 6.08
C LEU A 20 -6.82 -4.38 6.07
N ARG A 21 -5.97 -3.82 6.93
CA ARG A 21 -4.58 -4.29 7.08
C ARG A 21 -4.49 -5.69 7.67
N TRP A 22 -5.39 -6.09 8.58
CA TRP A 22 -5.43 -7.47 9.06
C TRP A 22 -5.71 -8.44 7.92
N VAL A 23 -6.65 -8.08 7.02
CA VAL A 23 -6.90 -8.89 5.81
C VAL A 23 -5.64 -8.94 4.94
N ALA A 24 -4.99 -7.79 4.69
CA ALA A 24 -3.75 -7.74 3.92
C ALA A 24 -2.63 -8.60 4.54
N THR A 25 -2.48 -8.58 5.86
CA THR A 25 -1.51 -9.39 6.59
C THR A 25 -1.76 -10.90 6.39
N VAL A 26 -3.01 -11.32 6.53
CA VAL A 26 -3.41 -12.72 6.31
C VAL A 26 -3.20 -13.11 4.84
N CYS A 27 -3.56 -12.24 3.90
CA CYS A 27 -3.33 -12.49 2.48
C CYS A 27 -1.84 -12.56 2.12
N ALA A 28 -0.99 -11.71 2.71
CA ALA A 28 0.45 -11.75 2.48
C ALA A 28 1.07 -13.05 3.01
N GLY A 29 0.79 -13.41 4.27
CA GLY A 29 1.31 -14.65 4.86
C GLY A 29 0.73 -15.91 4.20
N GLY A 30 -0.59 -15.97 4.06
CA GLY A 30 -1.29 -17.10 3.44
C GLY A 30 -0.98 -17.23 1.94
N GLY A 31 -0.88 -16.11 1.22
CA GLY A 31 -0.47 -16.08 -0.19
C GLY A 31 0.96 -16.58 -0.39
N THR A 32 1.90 -16.15 0.47
CA THR A 32 3.28 -16.66 0.44
C THR A 32 3.32 -18.17 0.67
N TRP A 33 2.57 -18.67 1.65
CA TRP A 33 2.48 -20.10 1.90
C TRP A 33 1.89 -20.86 0.71
N PHE A 34 0.79 -20.36 0.16
CA PHE A 34 0.09 -20.99 -0.97
C PHE A 34 0.98 -21.01 -2.23
N CYS A 35 1.59 -19.88 -2.59
CA CYS A 35 2.45 -19.79 -3.74
C CYS A 35 3.68 -20.70 -3.63
N GLY A 36 4.31 -20.76 -2.45
CA GLY A 36 5.49 -21.59 -2.24
C GLY A 36 5.19 -23.08 -2.16
N ASN A 37 4.12 -23.49 -1.46
CA ASN A 37 3.85 -24.91 -1.19
C ASN A 37 2.87 -25.57 -2.19
N VAL A 38 1.92 -24.81 -2.75
CA VAL A 38 0.92 -25.35 -3.67
C VAL A 38 1.29 -25.11 -5.12
N LEU A 39 1.74 -23.88 -5.46
CA LEU A 39 2.10 -23.53 -6.83
C LEU A 39 3.58 -23.77 -7.13
N ALA A 40 4.39 -24.14 -6.14
CA ALA A 40 5.83 -24.37 -6.27
C ALA A 40 6.58 -23.18 -6.91
N ILE A 41 6.13 -21.96 -6.65
CA ILE A 41 6.79 -20.72 -7.09
C ILE A 41 7.96 -20.42 -6.15
N GLU A 42 9.15 -20.18 -6.71
CA GLU A 42 10.32 -19.78 -5.94
C GLU A 42 10.17 -18.35 -5.41
N LEU A 43 9.89 -18.22 -4.12
CA LEU A 43 9.73 -16.94 -3.43
C LEU A 43 10.76 -16.77 -2.32
N GLN A 44 11.07 -15.51 -1.97
CA GLN A 44 11.86 -15.17 -0.79
C GLN A 44 11.00 -15.28 0.47
N SER A 45 10.57 -16.52 0.80
CA SER A 45 9.58 -16.79 1.85
C SER A 45 9.98 -16.20 3.20
N PHE A 46 11.26 -16.25 3.58
CA PHE A 46 11.74 -15.67 4.84
C PHE A 46 11.51 -14.16 4.92
N ALA A 47 11.85 -13.42 3.85
CA ALA A 47 11.64 -11.98 3.78
C ALA A 47 10.14 -11.63 3.79
N LEU A 48 9.33 -12.38 3.03
CA LEU A 48 7.88 -12.16 2.93
C LEU A 48 7.17 -12.42 4.27
N TYR A 49 7.51 -13.49 5.01
CA TYR A 49 7.00 -13.72 6.36
C TYR A 49 7.49 -12.66 7.35
N GLY A 50 8.72 -12.18 7.20
CA GLY A 50 9.24 -11.07 7.99
C GLY A 50 8.42 -9.79 7.77
N ILE A 51 8.11 -9.45 6.51
CA ILE A 51 7.27 -8.30 6.16
C ILE A 51 5.83 -8.47 6.68
N ALA A 52 5.24 -9.65 6.54
CA ALA A 52 3.90 -9.94 7.08
C ALA A 52 3.87 -9.79 8.62
N SER A 53 4.91 -10.24 9.32
CA SER A 53 5.07 -10.08 10.78
C SER A 53 5.26 -8.61 11.17
N LEU A 54 6.04 -7.84 10.39
CA LEU A 54 6.21 -6.40 10.57
C LEU A 54 4.86 -5.67 10.39
N LEU A 55 4.10 -6.02 9.35
CA LEU A 55 2.78 -5.45 9.09
C LEU A 55 1.80 -5.76 10.22
N ALA A 56 1.80 -6.99 10.74
CA ALA A 56 0.99 -7.39 11.89
C ALA A 56 1.35 -6.59 13.16
N SER A 57 2.65 -6.46 13.46
CA SER A 57 3.15 -5.71 14.60
C SER A 57 2.82 -4.23 14.51
N TYR A 58 3.06 -3.62 13.35
CA TYR A 58 2.69 -2.24 13.05
C TYR A 58 1.19 -2.00 13.21
N ASN A 59 0.35 -2.92 12.72
CA ASN A 59 -1.09 -2.83 12.84
C ASN A 59 -1.57 -2.96 14.30
N ALA A 60 -0.96 -3.87 15.07
CA ALA A 60 -1.24 -4.01 16.51
C ALA A 60 -0.88 -2.73 17.29
N VAL A 61 0.31 -2.17 17.04
CA VAL A 61 0.75 -0.90 17.67
C VAL A 61 -0.22 0.24 17.31
N THR A 62 -0.59 0.34 16.03
CA THR A 62 -1.55 1.38 15.58
C THR A 62 -2.91 1.23 16.26
N LEU A 63 -3.40 0.00 16.44
CA LEU A 63 -4.64 -0.29 17.15
C LEU A 63 -4.57 0.12 18.63
N LEU A 64 -3.46 -0.21 19.30
CA LEU A 64 -3.25 0.14 20.72
C LEU A 64 -3.19 1.67 20.88
N LEU A 65 -2.44 2.37 20.03
CA LEU A 65 -2.36 3.83 20.03
C LEU A 65 -3.74 4.46 19.79
N LEU A 66 -4.49 3.99 18.79
CA LEU A 66 -5.82 4.52 18.51
C LEU A 66 -6.78 4.30 19.68
N ASN A 67 -6.75 3.13 20.31
CA ASN A 67 -7.55 2.83 21.51
C ASN A 67 -7.16 3.73 22.69
N HIS A 68 -5.86 4.00 22.89
CA HIS A 68 -5.39 4.91 23.93
C HIS A 68 -5.89 6.34 23.68
N PHE A 69 -5.72 6.85 22.47
CA PHE A 69 -6.19 8.20 22.10
C PHE A 69 -7.72 8.33 22.13
N ALA A 70 -8.46 7.32 21.72
CA ALA A 70 -9.91 7.33 21.76
C ALA A 70 -10.47 7.38 23.20
N LYS A 71 -9.76 6.79 24.17
CA LYS A 71 -10.12 6.84 25.60
C LYS A 71 -9.70 8.13 26.29
N ALA A 72 -8.59 8.74 25.87
CA ALA A 72 -8.02 9.91 26.51
C ALA A 72 -8.69 11.23 26.14
N ASN A 73 -9.47 11.29 25.04
CA ASN A 73 -9.79 12.61 24.49
C ASN A 73 -11.14 12.69 23.76
N THR A 74 -12.10 13.31 24.40
CA THR A 74 -13.37 13.76 23.80
C THR A 74 -13.25 15.10 23.06
N GLN A 75 -12.10 15.78 23.07
CA GLN A 75 -11.93 17.13 22.51
C GLN A 75 -10.73 17.31 21.55
N THR A 76 -10.19 16.24 20.96
CA THR A 76 -9.02 16.40 20.07
C THR A 76 -9.41 17.01 18.72
N SER A 77 -8.70 18.06 18.33
CA SER A 77 -8.76 18.67 17.00
C SER A 77 -8.58 17.62 15.89
N SER A 78 -9.32 17.74 14.80
CA SER A 78 -9.26 16.83 13.64
C SER A 78 -7.91 16.81 12.92
N SER A 79 -7.05 17.78 13.15
CA SER A 79 -5.76 17.94 12.49
C SER A 79 -4.75 16.79 12.75
N PRO A 80 -4.49 16.34 14.01
CA PRO A 80 -3.55 15.26 14.26
C PRO A 80 -4.02 13.92 13.69
N VAL A 81 -5.33 13.64 13.71
CA VAL A 81 -5.88 12.39 13.16
C VAL A 81 -5.63 12.28 11.65
N LYS A 82 -5.81 13.37 10.91
CA LYS A 82 -5.52 13.40 9.46
C LYS A 82 -4.04 13.15 9.16
N LYS A 83 -3.13 13.74 9.94
CA LYS A 83 -1.67 13.50 9.79
C LYS A 83 -1.32 12.04 10.03
N ILE A 84 -1.93 11.42 11.03
CA ILE A 84 -1.74 9.98 11.32
C ILE A 84 -2.21 9.13 10.14
N ILE A 85 -3.40 9.40 9.59
CA ILE A 85 -3.93 8.66 8.43
C ILE A 85 -3.02 8.83 7.21
N ASN A 86 -2.55 10.05 6.94
CA ASN A 86 -1.65 10.33 5.83
C ASN A 86 -0.33 9.55 5.97
N PHE A 87 0.29 9.58 7.17
CA PHE A 87 1.47 8.79 7.48
C PHE A 87 1.22 7.29 7.30
N GLN A 88 0.08 6.78 7.75
CA GLN A 88 -0.29 5.37 7.63
C GLN A 88 -0.40 4.94 6.16
N VAL A 89 -1.01 5.76 5.29
CA VAL A 89 -1.09 5.46 3.85
C VAL A 89 0.32 5.42 3.23
N SER A 90 1.19 6.39 3.58
CA SER A 90 2.58 6.39 3.08
C SER A 90 3.36 5.15 3.55
N ALA A 91 3.20 4.75 4.81
CA ALA A 91 3.85 3.56 5.35
C ALA A 91 3.36 2.28 4.67
N ASP A 92 2.06 2.18 4.39
CA ASP A 92 1.47 1.04 3.67
C ASP A 92 2.03 0.94 2.23
N LEU A 93 2.22 2.07 1.54
CA LEU A 93 2.83 2.11 0.20
C LEU A 93 4.28 1.63 0.22
N LEU A 94 5.06 2.03 1.23
CA LEU A 94 6.43 1.55 1.42
C LEU A 94 6.46 0.04 1.68
N ILE A 95 5.63 -0.45 2.61
CA ILE A 95 5.55 -1.88 2.94
C ILE A 95 5.14 -2.68 1.70
N LEU A 96 4.17 -2.21 0.93
CA LEU A 96 3.74 -2.84 -0.32
C LEU A 96 4.89 -2.88 -1.34
N THR A 97 5.68 -1.80 -1.47
CA THR A 97 6.83 -1.77 -2.38
C THR A 97 7.88 -2.79 -1.98
N VAL A 98 8.20 -2.87 -0.68
CA VAL A 98 9.17 -3.86 -0.16
C VAL A 98 8.65 -5.29 -0.35
N LEU A 99 7.35 -5.52 -0.13
CA LEU A 99 6.71 -6.81 -0.38
C LEU A 99 6.82 -7.21 -1.84
N LEU A 100 6.55 -6.27 -2.76
CA LEU A 100 6.70 -6.51 -4.20
C LEU A 100 8.13 -6.83 -4.58
N HIS A 101 9.12 -6.09 -4.07
CA HIS A 101 10.53 -6.34 -4.32
C HIS A 101 10.92 -7.79 -4.03
N PHE A 102 10.53 -8.33 -2.87
CA PHE A 102 10.83 -9.72 -2.50
C PHE A 102 9.91 -10.77 -3.14
N SER A 103 8.88 -10.35 -3.86
CA SER A 103 7.91 -11.25 -4.52
C SER A 103 7.84 -11.07 -6.04
N GLY A 104 8.92 -10.60 -6.67
CA GLY A 104 9.04 -10.54 -8.13
C GLY A 104 9.01 -9.12 -8.73
N GLY A 105 9.06 -8.08 -7.90
CA GLY A 105 9.19 -6.70 -8.34
C GLY A 105 8.15 -6.31 -9.39
N ILE A 106 8.62 -5.81 -10.53
CA ILE A 106 7.77 -5.37 -11.66
C ILE A 106 6.99 -6.51 -12.33
N GLU A 107 7.40 -7.76 -12.15
CA GLU A 107 6.76 -8.95 -12.73
C GLU A 107 5.54 -9.41 -11.91
N ASN A 108 5.40 -8.89 -10.70
CA ASN A 108 4.36 -9.32 -9.78
C ASN A 108 3.02 -8.62 -10.08
N PRO A 109 1.94 -9.38 -10.37
CA PRO A 109 0.63 -8.79 -10.63
C PRO A 109 0.04 -8.03 -9.43
N PHE A 110 0.55 -8.26 -8.22
CA PHE A 110 0.12 -7.51 -7.04
C PHE A 110 0.49 -6.02 -7.06
N VAL A 111 1.22 -5.55 -8.07
CA VAL A 111 1.41 -4.12 -8.35
C VAL A 111 0.07 -3.36 -8.44
N PHE A 112 -1.00 -4.00 -8.86
CA PHE A 112 -2.35 -3.41 -8.89
C PHE A 112 -2.92 -3.06 -7.51
N TYR A 113 -2.36 -3.60 -6.41
CA TYR A 113 -2.79 -3.24 -5.06
C TYR A 113 -2.50 -1.78 -4.70
N PHE A 114 -1.57 -1.12 -5.36
CA PHE A 114 -1.38 0.32 -5.24
C PHE A 114 -2.64 1.12 -5.59
N MET A 115 -3.42 0.67 -6.58
CA MET A 115 -4.68 1.33 -6.95
C MET A 115 -5.69 1.33 -5.79
N PHE A 116 -5.79 0.25 -5.04
CA PHE A 116 -6.66 0.20 -3.85
C PHE A 116 -6.22 1.20 -2.79
N HIS A 117 -4.91 1.38 -2.58
CA HIS A 117 -4.40 2.41 -1.67
C HIS A 117 -4.75 3.82 -2.14
N MET A 118 -4.73 4.08 -3.46
CA MET A 118 -5.13 5.37 -4.01
C MET A 118 -6.62 5.64 -3.84
N ILE A 119 -7.47 4.63 -4.03
CA ILE A 119 -8.91 4.75 -3.76
C ILE A 119 -9.16 5.06 -2.28
N ILE A 120 -8.50 4.34 -1.37
CA ILE A 120 -8.60 4.55 0.07
C ILE A 120 -8.13 5.96 0.45
N ALA A 121 -6.98 6.40 -0.07
CA ALA A 121 -6.45 7.74 0.15
C ALA A 121 -7.46 8.81 -0.28
N SER A 122 -8.08 8.66 -1.47
CA SER A 122 -9.07 9.61 -2.00
C SER A 122 -10.35 9.70 -1.17
N ILE A 123 -10.73 8.62 -0.48
CA ILE A 123 -11.90 8.62 0.43
C ILE A 123 -11.56 9.28 1.77
N LEU A 124 -10.32 9.10 2.27
CA LEU A 124 -9.92 9.48 3.63
C LEU A 124 -9.25 10.85 3.71
N LEU A 125 -8.48 11.21 2.70
CA LEU A 125 -7.67 12.43 2.63
C LEU A 125 -8.36 13.51 1.80
N SER A 126 -7.73 14.68 1.73
CA SER A 126 -8.10 15.71 0.78
C SER A 126 -7.59 15.37 -0.62
N GLU A 127 -8.17 16.00 -1.63
CA GLU A 127 -7.77 15.77 -3.03
C GLU A 127 -6.26 16.01 -3.24
N ARG A 128 -5.72 17.10 -2.70
CA ARG A 128 -4.28 17.41 -2.79
C ARG A 128 -3.41 16.33 -2.12
N GLU A 129 -3.80 15.88 -0.94
CA GLU A 129 -3.09 14.83 -0.22
C GLU A 129 -3.14 13.51 -0.99
N SER A 130 -4.26 13.19 -1.64
CA SER A 130 -4.40 11.99 -2.47
C SER A 130 -3.48 12.01 -3.69
N TYR A 131 -3.36 13.16 -4.37
CA TYR A 131 -2.39 13.32 -5.46
C TYR A 131 -0.94 13.24 -4.98
N LEU A 132 -0.63 13.78 -3.80
CA LEU A 132 0.71 13.63 -3.19
C LEU A 132 1.02 12.16 -2.88
N GLN A 133 0.05 11.40 -2.39
CA GLN A 133 0.21 9.95 -2.15
C GLN A 133 0.40 9.18 -3.48
N ALA A 134 -0.31 9.55 -4.55
CA ALA A 134 -0.11 8.96 -5.87
C ALA A 134 1.31 9.24 -6.40
N THR A 135 1.77 10.49 -6.29
CA THR A 135 3.14 10.86 -6.67
C THR A 135 4.16 10.09 -5.84
N PHE A 136 3.95 9.96 -4.54
CA PHE A 136 4.81 9.18 -3.66
C PHE A 136 4.84 7.70 -4.07
N ALA A 137 3.69 7.08 -4.36
CA ALA A 137 3.60 5.71 -4.85
C ALA A 137 4.37 5.51 -6.17
N VAL A 138 4.20 6.44 -7.12
CA VAL A 138 4.91 6.42 -8.42
C VAL A 138 6.43 6.53 -8.22
N LEU A 139 6.87 7.41 -7.33
CA LEU A 139 8.31 7.59 -7.06
C LEU A 139 8.90 6.33 -6.40
N VAL A 140 8.26 5.81 -5.34
CA VAL A 140 8.79 4.65 -4.59
C VAL A 140 8.81 3.40 -5.47
N PHE A 141 7.75 3.13 -6.22
CA PHE A 141 7.72 2.03 -7.18
C PHE A 141 8.73 2.25 -8.33
N GLY A 142 8.79 3.46 -8.87
CA GLY A 142 9.73 3.80 -9.95
C GLY A 142 11.19 3.66 -9.53
N PHE A 143 11.56 4.08 -8.31
CA PHE A 143 12.91 3.86 -7.77
C PHE A 143 13.21 2.37 -7.57
N MET A 144 12.26 1.59 -7.08
CA MET A 144 12.43 0.14 -6.96
C MET A 144 12.73 -0.48 -8.32
N VAL A 145 11.90 -0.20 -9.34
CA VAL A 145 12.09 -0.72 -10.71
C VAL A 145 13.42 -0.27 -11.31
N LEU A 146 13.77 1.00 -11.13
CA LEU A 146 15.03 1.56 -11.64
C LEU A 146 16.23 0.91 -10.98
N PHE A 147 16.23 0.71 -9.66
CA PHE A 147 17.34 0.12 -8.93
C PHE A 147 17.50 -1.36 -9.24
N GLU A 148 16.40 -2.10 -9.46
CA GLU A 148 16.43 -3.47 -9.94
C GLU A 148 16.98 -3.54 -11.37
N TYR A 149 16.54 -2.67 -12.28
CA TYR A 149 17.00 -2.59 -13.65
C TYR A 149 18.50 -2.28 -13.73
N LEU A 150 18.98 -1.30 -12.95
CA LEU A 150 20.40 -0.94 -12.85
C LEU A 150 21.23 -1.94 -12.04
N GLN A 151 20.62 -2.98 -11.47
CA GLN A 151 21.27 -3.99 -10.62
C GLN A 151 21.94 -3.40 -9.36
N ILE A 152 21.44 -2.26 -8.87
CA ILE A 152 21.87 -1.67 -7.60
C ILE A 152 21.35 -2.52 -6.44
N ILE A 153 20.11 -3.04 -6.57
CA ILE A 153 19.51 -4.01 -5.67
C ILE A 153 19.24 -5.32 -6.43
N PRO A 154 19.30 -6.49 -5.74
CA PRO A 154 19.02 -7.76 -6.38
C PRO A 154 17.54 -7.84 -6.78
N HIS A 155 17.27 -8.43 -7.95
CA HIS A 155 15.91 -8.75 -8.36
C HIS A 155 15.60 -10.22 -8.11
N TYR A 156 14.42 -10.51 -7.62
CA TYR A 156 13.95 -11.87 -7.30
C TYR A 156 12.91 -12.30 -8.33
N CYS A 157 13.35 -12.97 -9.41
CA CYS A 157 12.44 -13.45 -10.45
C CYS A 157 11.44 -14.46 -9.92
N LEU A 158 10.18 -14.35 -10.36
CA LEU A 158 9.10 -15.29 -10.04
C LEU A 158 9.23 -16.58 -10.88
N ARG A 159 10.24 -17.40 -10.58
CA ARG A 159 10.41 -18.71 -11.26
C ARG A 159 9.23 -19.62 -10.97
N GLY A 160 8.68 -20.22 -12.02
CA GLY A 160 7.45 -21.00 -11.95
C GLY A 160 6.19 -20.21 -12.33
N PHE A 161 6.24 -18.87 -12.31
CA PHE A 161 5.16 -18.00 -12.78
C PHE A 161 5.50 -17.31 -14.10
N VAL A 162 6.74 -16.83 -14.25
CA VAL A 162 7.25 -16.23 -15.50
C VAL A 162 8.34 -17.13 -16.09
N THR A 163 8.32 -17.30 -17.41
CA THR A 163 9.32 -18.13 -18.12
C THR A 163 10.68 -17.44 -18.21
N HIS A 164 10.71 -16.12 -18.28
CA HIS A 164 11.91 -15.28 -18.38
C HIS A 164 11.80 -14.08 -17.46
N CYS A 165 12.91 -13.68 -16.86
CA CYS A 165 12.95 -12.47 -16.04
C CYS A 165 12.82 -11.21 -16.90
N LEU A 166 11.73 -10.48 -16.75
CA LEU A 166 11.38 -9.32 -17.58
C LEU A 166 11.98 -8.00 -17.08
N TYR A 167 12.52 -7.97 -15.86
CA TYR A 167 13.05 -6.74 -15.26
C TYR A 167 14.22 -6.12 -16.04
N ARG A 168 14.95 -6.92 -16.86
CA ARG A 168 16.04 -6.45 -17.72
C ARG A 168 15.58 -5.92 -19.08
N ASP A 169 14.33 -6.18 -19.45
CA ASP A 169 13.77 -5.62 -20.66
C ASP A 169 13.35 -4.17 -20.40
N GLY A 170 14.16 -3.23 -20.90
CA GLY A 170 13.92 -1.79 -20.69
C GLY A 170 12.60 -1.32 -21.29
N LEU A 171 12.14 -1.91 -22.41
CA LEU A 171 10.87 -1.57 -23.03
C LEU A 171 9.69 -2.04 -22.15
N TYR A 172 9.79 -3.26 -21.63
CA TYR A 172 8.80 -3.79 -20.67
C TYR A 172 8.74 -2.95 -19.39
N ALA A 173 9.91 -2.66 -18.80
CA ALA A 173 10.00 -1.87 -17.58
C ALA A 173 9.42 -0.46 -17.76
N LEU A 174 9.77 0.21 -18.86
CA LEU A 174 9.27 1.54 -19.19
C LEU A 174 7.74 1.51 -19.45
N GLY A 175 7.27 0.57 -20.26
CA GLY A 175 5.85 0.40 -20.58
C GLY A 175 5.02 0.15 -19.33
N THR A 176 5.43 -0.77 -18.46
CA THR A 176 4.76 -1.06 -17.20
C THR A 176 4.75 0.15 -16.27
N PHE A 177 5.86 0.90 -16.18
CA PHE A 177 5.94 2.11 -15.37
C PHE A 177 5.02 3.23 -15.87
N ILE A 178 4.90 3.42 -17.18
CA ILE A 178 3.98 4.39 -17.79
C ILE A 178 2.54 4.00 -17.48
N VAL A 179 2.16 2.74 -17.67
CA VAL A 179 0.82 2.23 -17.37
C VAL A 179 0.52 2.36 -15.87
N PHE A 180 1.46 2.00 -15.01
CA PHE A 180 1.33 2.17 -13.57
C PHE A 180 1.07 3.64 -13.20
N THR A 181 1.89 4.56 -13.72
CA THR A 181 1.78 6.00 -13.43
C THR A 181 0.42 6.54 -13.85
N THR A 182 -0.01 6.27 -15.09
CA THR A 182 -1.30 6.72 -15.60
C THR A 182 -2.46 6.13 -14.80
N ALA A 183 -2.39 4.85 -14.43
CA ALA A 183 -3.40 4.18 -13.62
C ALA A 183 -3.51 4.80 -12.21
N MET A 184 -2.39 5.16 -11.56
CA MET A 184 -2.40 5.80 -10.23
C MET A 184 -3.11 7.15 -10.26
N TYR A 185 -2.75 8.02 -11.20
CA TYR A 185 -3.39 9.34 -11.30
C TYR A 185 -4.86 9.24 -11.73
N LEU A 186 -5.19 8.31 -12.63
CA LEU A 186 -6.58 8.08 -13.04
C LEU A 186 -7.43 7.55 -11.86
N ALA A 187 -6.89 6.62 -11.06
CA ALA A 187 -7.57 6.11 -9.88
C ALA A 187 -7.86 7.22 -8.85
N VAL A 188 -6.88 8.10 -8.59
CA VAL A 188 -7.09 9.26 -7.69
C VAL A 188 -8.11 10.22 -8.27
N TYR A 189 -8.03 10.55 -9.57
CA TYR A 189 -8.99 11.44 -10.21
C TYR A 189 -10.43 10.92 -10.08
N MET A 190 -10.65 9.66 -10.48
CA MET A 190 -11.98 9.05 -10.43
C MET A 190 -12.50 8.93 -8.99
N ALA A 191 -11.67 8.43 -8.07
CA ALA A 191 -12.08 8.23 -6.68
C ALA A 191 -12.32 9.56 -5.97
N SER A 192 -11.52 10.60 -6.20
CA SER A 192 -11.72 11.94 -5.62
C SER A 192 -12.97 12.61 -6.19
N TYR A 193 -13.24 12.46 -7.48
CA TYR A 193 -14.48 12.97 -8.08
C TYR A 193 -15.73 12.35 -7.45
N ILE A 194 -15.73 11.02 -7.28
CA ILE A 194 -16.84 10.31 -6.62
C ILE A 194 -16.94 10.73 -5.14
N ALA A 195 -15.82 10.78 -4.42
CA ALA A 195 -15.81 11.13 -3.01
C ALA A 195 -16.32 12.56 -2.75
N THR A 196 -16.07 13.50 -3.66
CA THR A 196 -16.60 14.88 -3.53
C THR A 196 -18.09 14.99 -3.82
N ARG A 197 -18.63 14.12 -4.68
CA ARG A 197 -20.07 14.09 -4.97
C ARG A 197 -20.92 13.44 -3.87
N LEU A 198 -20.29 12.58 -3.06
CA LEU A 198 -20.98 11.87 -1.96
C LEU A 198 -20.83 12.56 -0.59
N LYS A 199 -20.10 13.66 -0.52
CA LYS A 199 -19.97 14.54 0.68
C LYS A 199 -21.01 15.64 0.70
#